data_8dbe98143bbd45700580b0d3e41f192b
#
_entry.id   8dbe98143bbd45700580b0d3e41f192b
#
_cell.length_a   1.000
_cell.length_b   1.000
_cell.length_c   1.000
_cell.angle_alpha   90.00
_cell.angle_beta   90.00
_cell.angle_gamma   90.00
#
_symmetry.space_group_name_H-M   'P 1'
#
loop_
_entity.id
_entity.type
_entity.pdbx_description
1 polymer ?
#
loop_
_entity_poly.entity_id
_entity_poly.type
_entity_poly.pdbx_seq_one_letter_code
_entity_poly.pdbx_strand_id
1 'polypeptide(L)'
;MRGKAWMLTAVALTGLGLAQIRADGSSTVYPITQAVAEEFTARNPNIRVVVAFSGTGGGFKKFCAGETDISDASRPIKPTEIELCEKNKVEFVEIPVAYDA
;
A
#
# COMPACT_ATOMS: atom_id res chain seq x y z
N MET A 1 -27.92 -18.35 10.96
CA MET A 1 -27.63 -18.25 10.91
C MET A 1 -27.46 -18.09 10.68
N ARG A 2 -27.64 -18.06 10.45
CA ARG A 2 -27.49 -17.73 10.11
C ARG A 2 -26.71 -17.45 9.62
N GLY A 3 -26.75 -17.26 9.57
CA GLY A 3 -25.71 -16.41 9.17
C GLY A 3 -24.64 -17.03 8.42
N LYS A 4 -24.39 -18.14 8.54
CA LYS A 4 -23.32 -18.79 7.87
C LYS A 4 -23.45 -18.75 6.39
N ALA A 5 -24.60 -18.83 5.91
CA ALA A 5 -24.80 -18.87 4.48
C ALA A 5 -24.34 -17.59 3.81
N TRP A 6 -24.68 -16.47 4.38
CA TRP A 6 -24.31 -15.24 3.75
C TRP A 6 -22.81 -15.01 3.80
N MET A 7 -22.15 -15.55 4.79
CA MET A 7 -20.71 -15.45 4.81
C MET A 7 -20.09 -16.17 3.64
N LEU A 8 -20.61 -17.32 3.34
CA LEU A 8 -20.11 -18.05 2.22
C LEU A 8 -20.23 -17.27 0.94
N THR A 9 -21.33 -16.58 0.79
CA THR A 9 -21.54 -15.81 -0.39
C THR A 9 -20.48 -14.75 -0.53
N ALA A 10 -20.18 -14.07 0.54
CA ALA A 10 -19.17 -13.04 0.49
C ALA A 10 -17.82 -13.61 0.12
N VAL A 11 -17.52 -14.75 0.65
CA VAL A 11 -16.24 -15.38 0.35
C VAL A 11 -16.16 -15.76 -1.11
N ALA A 12 -17.24 -16.25 -1.65
CA ALA A 12 -17.24 -16.63 -3.04
C ALA A 12 -16.94 -15.45 -3.93
N LEU A 13 -17.53 -14.31 -3.63
CA LEU A 13 -17.26 -13.12 -4.39
C LEU A 13 -15.81 -12.71 -4.28
N THR A 14 -15.29 -12.80 -3.08
CA THR A 14 -13.91 -12.46 -2.86
C THR A 14 -12.99 -13.36 -3.67
N GLY A 15 -13.34 -14.63 -3.76
CA GLY A 15 -12.54 -15.58 -4.50
C GLY A 15 -12.43 -15.25 -5.96
N LEU A 16 -13.39 -14.53 -6.49
CA LEU A 16 -13.35 -14.13 -7.89
C LEU A 16 -12.62 -12.82 -8.09
N GLY A 17 -12.42 -12.10 -7.01
CA GLY A 17 -11.79 -10.79 -7.09
C GLY A 17 -10.29 -10.92 -7.20
N LEU A 18 -9.68 -9.86 -7.66
CA LEU A 18 -8.25 -9.74 -7.68
C LEU A 18 -7.77 -9.25 -6.34
N ALA A 19 -6.63 -9.74 -5.91
CA ALA A 19 -5.96 -9.13 -4.77
C ALA A 19 -5.50 -7.74 -5.18
N GLN A 20 -5.49 -6.82 -4.25
CA GLN A 20 -5.14 -5.44 -4.55
C GLN A 20 -4.09 -4.95 -3.57
N ILE A 21 -3.03 -4.35 -4.13
CA ILE A 21 -1.98 -3.72 -3.34
C ILE A 21 -2.06 -2.24 -3.62
N ARG A 22 -2.09 -1.42 -2.58
CA ARG A 22 -2.18 0.03 -2.71
C ARG A 22 -0.88 0.66 -2.26
N ALA A 23 -0.28 1.45 -3.15
CA ALA A 23 0.93 2.19 -2.87
C ALA A 23 0.66 3.67 -3.09
N ASP A 24 1.15 4.51 -2.20
CA ASP A 24 0.94 5.94 -2.30
C ASP A 24 2.13 6.63 -1.66
N GLY A 25 2.41 7.84 -2.10
CA GLY A 25 3.45 8.62 -1.47
C GLY A 25 4.12 9.60 -2.42
N SER A 26 5.43 9.55 -2.47
CA SER A 26 6.26 10.52 -3.17
C SER A 26 5.97 10.60 -4.66
N SER A 27 5.76 11.81 -5.16
CA SER A 27 5.61 12.04 -6.59
C SER A 27 6.95 11.85 -7.30
N THR A 28 8.05 12.05 -6.61
CA THR A 28 9.38 11.83 -7.16
C THR A 28 9.62 10.35 -7.42
N VAL A 29 9.15 9.50 -6.52
CA VAL A 29 9.33 8.05 -6.62
C VAL A 29 8.26 7.42 -7.50
N TYR A 30 7.16 8.12 -7.72
CA TYR A 30 6.01 7.59 -8.44
C TYR A 30 6.36 6.90 -9.77
N PRO A 31 7.16 7.51 -10.66
CA PRO A 31 7.46 6.85 -11.95
C PRO A 31 8.15 5.50 -11.77
N ILE A 32 9.00 5.40 -10.76
CA ILE A 32 9.70 4.14 -10.47
C ILE A 32 8.72 3.12 -9.96
N THR A 33 7.88 3.50 -9.01
CA THR A 33 6.88 2.61 -8.44
C THR A 33 5.91 2.14 -9.51
N GLN A 34 5.51 3.05 -10.39
CA GLN A 34 4.59 2.71 -11.48
C GLN A 34 5.21 1.67 -12.41
N ALA A 35 6.48 1.85 -12.76
CA ALA A 35 7.17 0.90 -13.64
C ALA A 35 7.29 -0.47 -12.98
N VAL A 36 7.62 -0.50 -11.69
CA VAL A 36 7.73 -1.76 -10.96
C VAL A 36 6.36 -2.42 -10.85
N ALA A 37 5.32 -1.62 -10.63
CA ALA A 37 3.96 -2.15 -10.52
C ALA A 37 3.52 -2.80 -11.82
N GLU A 38 3.85 -2.19 -12.95
CA GLU A 38 3.50 -2.74 -14.26
C GLU A 38 4.19 -4.08 -14.48
N GLU A 39 5.46 -4.15 -14.13
CA GLU A 39 6.22 -5.38 -14.27
C GLU A 39 5.67 -6.46 -13.34
N PHE A 40 5.36 -6.09 -12.12
CA PHE A 40 4.81 -7.02 -11.15
C PHE A 40 3.47 -7.58 -11.62
N THR A 41 2.61 -6.71 -12.12
CA THR A 41 1.29 -7.12 -12.60
C THR A 41 1.41 -8.05 -13.79
N ALA A 42 2.38 -7.80 -14.67
CA ALA A 42 2.60 -8.67 -15.81
C ALA A 42 2.96 -10.08 -15.38
N ARG A 43 3.69 -10.21 -14.27
CA ARG A 43 4.09 -11.52 -13.76
C ARG A 43 3.05 -12.12 -12.82
N ASN A 44 2.16 -11.30 -12.29
CA ASN A 44 1.16 -11.74 -11.31
C ASN A 44 -0.18 -11.17 -11.70
N PRO A 45 -0.79 -11.69 -12.77
CA PRO A 45 -2.02 -11.08 -13.29
C PRO A 45 -3.21 -11.14 -12.35
N ASN A 46 -3.11 -11.93 -11.28
CA ASN A 46 -4.18 -12.01 -10.29
C ASN A 46 -4.04 -10.96 -9.20
N ILE A 47 -3.00 -10.13 -9.28
CA ILE A 47 -2.75 -9.11 -8.26
C ILE A 47 -2.73 -7.76 -8.96
N ARG A 48 -3.59 -6.86 -8.49
CA ARG A 48 -3.68 -5.52 -9.03
C ARG A 48 -2.94 -4.56 -8.12
N VAL A 49 -2.09 -3.71 -8.70
CA VAL A 49 -1.36 -2.71 -7.94
C VAL A 49 -1.88 -1.34 -8.32
N VAL A 50 -2.34 -0.59 -7.34
CA VAL A 50 -2.83 0.78 -7.54
C VAL A 50 -1.78 1.72 -6.95
N VAL A 51 -1.27 2.62 -7.78
CA VAL A 51 -0.22 3.54 -7.36
C VAL A 51 -0.75 4.97 -7.47
N ALA A 52 -0.58 5.74 -6.41
CA ALA A 52 -0.97 7.14 -6.38
C ALA A 52 0.19 7.97 -5.84
N PHE A 53 0.04 9.30 -5.87
CA PHE A 53 1.10 10.17 -5.39
C PHE A 53 0.51 11.36 -4.63
N SER A 54 0.32 11.18 -3.36
CA SER A 54 -0.15 12.25 -2.47
C SER A 54 1.01 13.06 -1.88
N GLY A 55 2.23 12.74 -2.27
CA GLY A 55 3.42 13.30 -1.64
C GLY A 55 3.90 12.40 -0.52
N THR A 56 5.18 12.54 -0.15
CA THR A 56 5.76 11.68 0.89
C THR A 56 4.99 11.77 2.20
N GLY A 57 4.71 13.00 2.67
CA GLY A 57 3.97 13.18 3.92
C GLY A 57 2.55 12.67 3.83
N GLY A 58 1.87 12.95 2.72
CA GLY A 58 0.51 12.45 2.51
C GLY A 58 0.48 10.92 2.46
N GLY A 59 1.51 10.33 1.86
CA GLY A 59 1.62 8.88 1.81
C GLY A 59 1.76 8.26 3.19
N PHE A 60 2.61 8.85 4.04
CA PHE A 60 2.77 8.36 5.41
C PHE A 60 1.47 8.46 6.19
N LYS A 61 0.72 9.55 5.97
CA LYS A 61 -0.56 9.71 6.66
C LYS A 61 -1.52 8.58 6.32
N LYS A 62 -1.62 8.27 5.04
CA LYS A 62 -2.52 7.21 4.59
C LYS A 62 -2.03 5.85 5.06
N PHE A 63 -0.73 5.63 4.98
CA PHE A 63 -0.14 4.37 5.41
C PHE A 63 -0.38 4.14 6.90
N CYS A 64 -0.10 5.14 7.73
CA CYS A 64 -0.29 5.00 9.17
C CYS A 64 -1.76 4.96 9.57
N ALA A 65 -2.66 5.38 8.68
CA ALA A 65 -4.09 5.23 8.89
C ALA A 65 -4.58 3.85 8.46
N GLY A 66 -3.71 3.04 7.88
CA GLY A 66 -4.09 1.71 7.43
C GLY A 66 -4.75 1.67 6.06
N GLU A 67 -4.63 2.75 5.30
CA GLU A 67 -5.30 2.85 4.00
C GLU A 67 -4.48 2.28 2.85
N THR A 68 -3.18 2.20 3.01
CA THR A 68 -2.31 1.67 1.96
C THR A 68 -1.39 0.61 2.52
N ASP A 69 -0.87 -0.21 1.62
CA ASP A 69 0.03 -1.30 1.98
C ASP A 69 1.48 -0.86 1.90
N ILE A 70 1.77 0.10 1.04
CA ILE A 70 3.11 0.58 0.80
C ILE A 70 3.09 2.09 0.78
N SER A 71 4.09 2.70 1.44
CA SER A 71 4.28 4.13 1.38
C SER A 71 5.60 4.40 0.69
N ASP A 72 5.55 5.12 -0.41
CA ASP A 72 6.74 5.51 -1.14
C ASP A 72 7.22 6.83 -0.61
N ALA A 73 8.51 6.93 -0.30
CA ALA A 73 9.02 8.11 0.36
C ALA A 73 10.32 8.56 -0.26
N SER A 74 10.49 9.87 -0.35
CA SER A 74 11.76 10.47 -0.78
C SER A 74 12.57 10.96 0.40
N ARG A 75 12.11 10.68 1.62
CA ARG A 75 12.83 10.96 2.86
C ARG A 75 12.44 9.91 3.89
N PRO A 76 13.24 9.77 4.97
CA PRO A 76 12.86 8.85 6.05
C PRO A 76 11.58 9.30 6.75
N ILE A 77 10.93 8.35 7.38
CA ILE A 77 9.75 8.63 8.18
C ILE A 77 10.14 9.46 9.41
N LYS A 78 9.32 10.41 9.77
CA LYS A 78 9.57 11.30 10.91
C LYS A 78 9.01 10.71 12.20
N PRO A 79 9.56 11.15 13.35
CA PRO A 79 9.04 10.65 14.64
C PRO A 79 7.54 10.86 14.81
N THR A 80 7.01 12.00 14.34
CA THR A 80 5.56 12.25 14.45
C THR A 80 4.76 11.28 13.61
N GLU A 81 5.31 10.87 12.49
CA GLU A 81 4.66 9.90 11.61
C GLU A 81 4.74 8.50 12.22
N ILE A 82 5.88 8.17 12.84
CA ILE A 82 6.01 6.91 13.54
C ILE A 82 4.99 6.83 14.66
N GLU A 83 4.80 7.92 15.40
CA GLU A 83 3.80 7.96 16.46
C GLU A 83 2.39 7.69 15.94
N LEU A 84 2.08 8.24 14.78
CA LEU A 84 0.76 8.02 14.19
C LEU A 84 0.57 6.55 13.83
N CYS A 85 1.59 5.93 13.26
CA CYS A 85 1.53 4.51 12.95
C CYS A 85 1.36 3.69 14.24
N GLU A 86 2.12 4.02 15.28
CA GLU A 86 2.03 3.32 16.55
C GLU A 86 0.65 3.46 17.17
N LYS A 87 0.11 4.67 17.12
CA LYS A 87 -1.22 4.93 17.66
C LYS A 87 -2.27 4.06 16.97
N ASN A 88 -2.12 3.86 15.70
CA ASN A 88 -3.06 3.08 14.91
C ASN A 88 -2.65 1.62 14.78
N LYS A 89 -1.59 1.22 15.48
CA LYS A 89 -1.11 -0.16 15.50
C LYS A 89 -0.72 -0.67 14.12
N VAL A 90 -0.14 0.21 13.32
CA VAL A 90 0.39 -0.14 12.02
C VAL A 90 1.88 -0.37 12.17
N GLU A 91 2.30 -1.61 11.92
CA GLU A 91 3.72 -1.97 11.97
C GLU A 91 4.27 -1.95 10.55
N PHE A 92 5.53 -1.61 10.42
CA PHE A 92 6.14 -1.48 9.11
C PHE A 92 7.62 -1.79 9.13
N VAL A 93 8.16 -2.05 7.94
CA VAL A 93 9.60 -2.12 7.74
C VAL A 93 9.99 -1.03 6.76
N GLU A 94 11.18 -0.50 6.94
CA GLU A 94 11.70 0.54 6.07
C GLU A 94 12.76 -0.07 5.18
N ILE A 95 12.59 0.06 3.87
CA ILE A 95 13.49 -0.56 2.91
C ILE A 95 14.06 0.52 2.01
N PRO A 96 15.36 0.82 2.13
CA PRO A 96 15.99 1.75 1.19
C PRO A 96 16.12 1.09 -0.17
N VAL A 97 15.69 1.78 -1.21
CA VAL A 97 15.75 1.20 -2.55
C VAL A 97 16.76 1.92 -3.44
N ALA A 98 17.11 3.16 -3.09
CA ALA A 98 18.09 3.92 -3.84
C ALA A 98 18.49 5.13 -3.02
N TYR A 99 19.63 5.71 -3.35
CA TYR A 99 20.09 6.94 -2.71
C TYR A 99 20.16 8.03 -3.76
N ASP A 100 19.75 9.22 -3.35
CA ASP A 100 19.82 10.39 -4.20
C ASP A 100 21.26 10.90 -4.22
N ALA A 101 21.74 11.27 -5.38
CA ALA A 101 23.14 11.70 -5.53
C ALA A 101 23.34 13.13 -5.07
#